data_8590a56e7447826bcf5fd1ecb2fda260
#
_entry.id   8590a56e7447826bcf5fd1ecb2fda260
#
_cell.length_a   1.000
_cell.length_b   1.000
_cell.length_c   1.000
_cell.angle_alpha   90.00
_cell.angle_beta   90.00
_cell.angle_gamma   90.00
#
_symmetry.space_group_name_H-M   'P 1'
#
loop_
_entity.id
_entity.type
_entity.pdbx_description
1 polymer ?
#
loop_
_entity_poly.entity_id
_entity_poly.type
_entity_poly.pdbx_seq_one_letter_code
_entity_poly.pdbx_strand_id
1 'polypeptide(L)'
;IHDSYHRFVEPVTKLDELIVSGGGAKNTYLFECLAARMAPVKVMISDDYGLSSDAKEAVAFAILANQTIMGRPGNMPGATGADRMAILGKICLP
;
A
#
# COMPACT_ATOMS: atom_id res chain seq x y z
N ILE A 1 11.93 5.20 6.09
CA ILE A 1 11.80 4.32 4.92
C ILE A 1 13.16 3.70 4.57
N HIS A 2 14.15 4.50 4.16
CA HIS A 2 15.48 3.98 3.77
C HIS A 2 16.14 3.12 4.87
N ASP A 3 16.21 3.60 6.11
CA ASP A 3 16.78 2.84 7.24
C ASP A 3 15.99 1.54 7.50
N SER A 4 14.66 1.59 7.45
CA SER A 4 13.83 0.40 7.62
C SER A 4 14.02 -0.63 6.50
N TYR A 5 14.23 -0.16 5.26
CA TYR A 5 14.54 -1.04 4.14
C TYR A 5 15.84 -1.80 4.38
N HIS A 6 16.93 -1.11 4.71
CA HIS A 6 18.24 -1.73 4.94
C HIS A 6 18.25 -2.68 6.15
N ARG A 7 17.48 -2.37 7.18
CA ARG A 7 17.45 -3.20 8.39
C ARG A 7 16.60 -4.45 8.25
N PHE A 8 15.45 -4.36 7.59
CA PHE A 8 14.42 -5.38 7.67
C PHE A 8 14.06 -6.04 6.33
N VAL A 9 14.32 -5.39 5.22
CA VAL A 9 13.94 -5.91 3.91
C VAL A 9 15.15 -6.43 3.14
N GLU A 10 16.18 -5.63 3.01
CA GLU A 10 17.38 -5.97 2.22
C GLU A 10 18.05 -7.29 2.67
N PRO A 11 18.14 -7.63 3.98
CA PRO A 11 18.70 -8.90 4.40
C PRO A 11 17.87 -10.13 3.98
N VAL A 12 16.60 -9.93 3.66
CA VAL A 12 15.67 -11.01 3.31
C VAL A 12 15.47 -11.10 1.79
N THR A 13 15.39 -9.95 1.12
CA THR A 13 15.17 -9.89 -0.33
C THR A 13 15.69 -8.59 -0.92
N LYS A 14 16.07 -8.64 -2.20
CA LYS A 14 16.40 -7.42 -2.95
C LYS A 14 15.14 -6.89 -3.63
N LEU A 15 14.96 -5.58 -3.58
CA LEU A 15 13.91 -4.90 -4.32
C LEU A 15 14.45 -4.44 -5.67
N ASP A 16 13.67 -4.65 -6.72
CA ASP A 16 13.91 -4.07 -8.04
C ASP A 16 13.29 -2.67 -8.13
N GLU A 17 12.09 -2.51 -7.58
CA GLU A 17 11.33 -1.27 -7.62
C GLU A 17 10.66 -0.97 -6.26
N LEU A 18 10.54 0.32 -5.94
CA LEU A 18 9.80 0.85 -4.81
C LEU A 18 8.68 1.78 -5.32
N ILE A 19 7.43 1.39 -5.12
CA ILE A 19 6.28 2.19 -5.53
C ILE A 19 5.80 3.03 -4.34
N VAL A 20 5.84 4.34 -4.49
CA VAL A 20 5.37 5.31 -3.49
C VAL A 20 3.98 5.81 -3.86
N SER A 21 3.08 5.94 -2.88
CA SER A 21 1.72 6.42 -3.08
C SER A 21 1.24 7.28 -1.91
N GLY A 22 0.15 8.04 -2.14
CA GLY A 22 -0.43 8.94 -1.15
C GLY A 22 0.17 10.33 -1.19
N GLY A 23 -0.26 11.22 -0.30
CA GLY A 23 0.11 12.65 -0.32
C GLY A 23 1.60 12.93 -0.25
N GLY A 24 2.37 12.08 0.41
CA GLY A 24 3.83 12.20 0.47
C GLY A 24 4.54 12.02 -0.88
N ALA A 25 3.94 11.29 -1.81
CA ALA A 25 4.49 11.10 -3.17
C ALA A 25 4.52 12.41 -3.98
N LYS A 26 3.64 13.37 -3.63
CA LYS A 26 3.58 14.71 -4.26
C LYS A 26 4.65 15.67 -3.75
N ASN A 27 5.35 15.34 -2.67
CA ASN A 27 6.46 16.12 -2.16
C ASN A 27 7.72 15.78 -2.97
N THR A 28 8.03 16.61 -3.96
CA THR A 28 9.16 16.44 -4.88
C THR A 28 10.48 16.28 -4.15
N TYR A 29 10.74 17.11 -3.14
CA TYR A 29 11.98 17.04 -2.35
C TYR A 29 12.10 15.70 -1.61
N LEU A 30 11.02 15.24 -0.95
CA LEU A 30 11.01 13.97 -0.26
C LEU A 30 11.24 12.80 -1.24
N PHE A 31 10.59 12.86 -2.39
CA PHE A 31 10.70 11.85 -3.44
C PHE A 31 12.13 11.77 -3.99
N GLU A 32 12.72 12.89 -4.34
CA GLU A 32 14.12 12.97 -4.83
C GLU A 32 15.13 12.46 -3.80
N CYS A 33 14.98 12.85 -2.54
CA CYS A 33 15.82 12.36 -1.45
C CYS A 33 15.68 10.85 -1.27
N LEU A 34 14.46 10.31 -1.39
CA LEU A 34 14.23 8.88 -1.29
C LEU A 34 14.85 8.14 -2.47
N ALA A 35 14.63 8.61 -3.70
CA ALA A 35 15.20 8.02 -4.91
C ALA A 35 16.73 7.98 -4.87
N ALA A 36 17.36 9.07 -4.46
CA ALA A 36 18.81 9.13 -4.33
C ALA A 36 19.37 8.14 -3.30
N ARG A 37 18.67 7.97 -2.17
CA ARG A 37 19.10 7.07 -1.09
C ARG A 37 18.79 5.60 -1.35
N MET A 38 17.79 5.31 -2.16
CA MET A 38 17.39 3.95 -2.49
C MET A 38 18.14 3.36 -3.69
N ALA A 39 18.97 4.14 -4.37
CA ALA A 39 19.74 3.64 -5.51
C ALA A 39 20.54 2.38 -5.13
N PRO A 40 20.57 1.33 -5.95
CA PRO A 40 20.05 1.25 -7.33
C PRO A 40 18.57 0.88 -7.48
N VAL A 41 17.80 0.77 -6.39
CA VAL A 41 16.36 0.48 -6.44
C VAL A 41 15.62 1.62 -7.15
N LYS A 42 14.81 1.28 -8.15
CA LYS A 42 14.01 2.25 -8.90
C LYS A 42 12.83 2.73 -8.06
N VAL A 43 12.74 4.03 -7.80
CA VAL A 43 11.62 4.62 -7.07
C VAL A 43 10.63 5.22 -8.06
N MET A 44 9.36 4.82 -7.96
CA MET A 44 8.26 5.20 -8.85
C MET A 44 7.06 5.69 -8.03
N ILE A 45 6.15 6.43 -8.64
CA ILE A 45 4.85 6.76 -8.04
C ILE A 45 3.76 5.81 -8.56
N SER A 46 2.72 5.56 -7.76
CA SER A 46 1.62 4.67 -8.16
C SER A 46 0.86 5.16 -9.39
N ASP A 47 0.89 6.47 -9.65
CA ASP A 47 0.27 7.10 -10.80
C ASP A 47 0.88 6.61 -12.13
N ASP A 48 2.18 6.31 -12.15
CA ASP A 48 2.88 5.75 -13.33
C ASP A 48 2.38 4.35 -13.71
N TYR A 49 1.74 3.66 -12.77
CA TYR A 49 1.11 2.34 -12.97
C TYR A 49 -0.41 2.43 -13.16
N GLY A 50 -0.95 3.64 -13.38
CA GLY A 50 -2.38 3.86 -13.60
C GLY A 50 -3.24 3.82 -12.33
N LEU A 51 -2.62 3.74 -11.15
CA LEU A 51 -3.32 3.84 -9.87
C LEU A 51 -3.09 5.22 -9.26
N SER A 52 -4.05 6.11 -9.41
CA SER A 52 -3.99 7.45 -8.84
C SER A 52 -3.73 7.41 -7.33
N SER A 53 -2.71 8.14 -6.89
CA SER A 53 -2.38 8.29 -5.46
C SER A 53 -3.54 8.88 -4.65
N ASP A 54 -4.36 9.75 -5.27
CA ASP A 54 -5.53 10.36 -4.62
C ASP A 54 -6.72 9.41 -4.57
N ALA A 55 -6.89 8.56 -5.59
CA ALA A 55 -8.01 7.63 -5.67
C ALA A 55 -7.77 6.28 -4.95
N LYS A 56 -6.55 6.00 -4.55
CA LYS A 56 -6.17 4.69 -3.96
C LYS A 56 -7.06 4.28 -2.78
N GLU A 57 -7.31 5.20 -1.85
CA GLU A 57 -8.16 4.91 -0.69
C GLU A 57 -9.61 4.67 -1.09
N ALA A 58 -10.15 5.49 -2.00
CA ALA A 58 -11.51 5.32 -2.50
C ALA A 58 -11.70 3.96 -3.18
N VAL A 59 -10.73 3.54 -3.99
CA VAL A 59 -10.71 2.23 -4.65
C VAL A 59 -10.62 1.11 -3.61
N ALA A 60 -9.76 1.24 -2.61
CA ALA A 60 -9.65 0.25 -1.53
C ALA A 60 -10.95 0.10 -0.76
N PHE A 61 -11.61 1.20 -0.38
CA PHE A 61 -12.90 1.14 0.30
C PHE A 61 -14.02 0.60 -0.59
N ALA A 62 -14.03 0.89 -1.88
CA ALA A 62 -15.00 0.30 -2.82
C ALA A 62 -14.84 -1.24 -2.89
N ILE A 63 -13.61 -1.73 -2.94
CA ILE A 63 -13.31 -3.17 -2.91
C ILE A 63 -13.79 -3.79 -1.58
N LEU A 64 -13.46 -3.17 -0.45
CA LEU A 64 -13.88 -3.67 0.87
C LEU A 64 -15.39 -3.68 1.03
N ALA A 65 -16.08 -2.64 0.57
CA ALA A 65 -17.55 -2.59 0.56
C ALA A 65 -18.16 -3.71 -0.29
N ASN A 66 -17.59 -3.94 -1.48
CA ASN A 66 -18.02 -5.06 -2.33
C ASN A 66 -17.81 -6.42 -1.63
N GLN A 67 -16.68 -6.64 -0.97
CA GLN A 67 -16.44 -7.87 -0.22
C GLN A 67 -17.47 -8.05 0.89
N THR A 68 -17.82 -6.98 1.63
CA THR A 68 -18.83 -7.01 2.68
C THR A 68 -20.21 -7.38 2.14
N ILE A 69 -20.64 -6.77 1.04
CA ILE A 69 -21.93 -7.05 0.39
C ILE A 69 -22.00 -8.49 -0.11
N MET A 70 -20.88 -9.00 -0.64
CA MET A 70 -20.78 -10.37 -1.15
C MET A 70 -20.57 -11.42 -0.05
N GLY A 71 -20.55 -11.02 1.23
CA GLY A 71 -20.29 -11.93 2.35
C GLY A 71 -18.89 -12.55 2.34
N ARG A 72 -17.91 -11.89 1.75
CA ARG A 72 -16.52 -12.36 1.63
C ARG A 72 -15.62 -11.67 2.63
N PRO A 73 -14.58 -12.36 3.15
CA PRO A 73 -13.59 -11.73 4.02
C PRO A 73 -12.89 -10.55 3.35
N GLY A 74 -12.68 -9.47 4.12
CA GLY A 74 -11.97 -8.27 3.68
C GLY A 74 -10.59 -8.09 4.32
N ASN A 75 -10.15 -9.02 5.17
CA ASN A 75 -8.84 -8.97 5.81
C ASN A 75 -7.91 -10.09 5.31
N MET A 76 -6.60 -9.85 5.50
CA MET A 76 -5.56 -10.85 5.27
C MET A 76 -4.83 -11.11 6.59
N PRO A 77 -5.10 -12.24 7.28
CA PRO A 77 -4.49 -12.56 8.57
C PRO A 77 -2.96 -12.47 8.57
N GLY A 78 -2.31 -12.96 7.53
CA GLY A 78 -0.85 -12.90 7.41
C GLY A 78 -0.26 -11.49 7.35
N ALA A 79 -1.05 -10.47 6.97
CA ALA A 79 -0.62 -9.07 6.93
C ALA A 79 -1.06 -8.28 8.17
N THR A 80 -2.18 -8.67 8.79
CA THR A 80 -2.80 -7.92 9.89
C THR A 80 -2.54 -8.51 11.27
N GLY A 81 -2.05 -9.74 11.33
CA GLY A 81 -1.91 -10.48 12.60
C GLY A 81 -3.25 -10.96 13.18
N ALA A 82 -4.32 -10.91 12.41
CA ALA A 82 -5.63 -11.41 12.84
C ALA A 82 -5.64 -12.94 12.93
N ASP A 83 -6.36 -13.50 13.90
CA ASP A 83 -6.44 -14.95 14.10
C ASP A 83 -7.16 -15.67 12.94
N ARG A 84 -8.05 -14.97 12.23
CA ARG A 84 -8.87 -15.55 11.16
C ARG A 84 -9.29 -14.54 10.11
N MET A 85 -9.73 -15.06 8.98
CA MET A 85 -10.44 -14.26 7.97
C MET A 85 -11.81 -13.83 8.50
N ALA A 86 -12.21 -12.57 8.25
CA ALA A 86 -13.46 -12.00 8.72
C ALA A 86 -14.08 -11.07 7.67
N ILE A 87 -15.41 -11.07 7.63
CA ILE A 87 -16.15 -10.05 6.88
C ILE A 87 -16.02 -8.74 7.66
N LEU A 88 -15.49 -7.71 7.01
CA LEU A 88 -15.30 -6.40 7.60
C LEU A 88 -16.49 -5.48 7.31
N GLY A 89 -16.69 -4.52 8.20
CA GLY A 89 -17.73 -3.51 8.06
C GLY A 89 -19.09 -3.95 8.61
N LYS A 90 -20.06 -3.04 8.48
CA LYS A 90 -21.44 -3.23 8.94
C LYS A 90 -22.39 -2.62 7.92
N ILE A 91 -23.42 -3.37 7.54
CA ILE A 91 -24.51 -2.86 6.71
C ILE A 91 -25.63 -2.41 7.65
N CYS A 92 -25.95 -1.12 7.64
CA CYS A 92 -27.10 -0.58 8.33
C CYS A 92 -28.22 -0.39 7.29
N LEU A 93 -29.32 -1.10 7.45
CA LEU A 93 -30.51 -0.89 6.66
C LEU A 93 -31.32 0.28 7.25
N PRO A 94 -32.07 1.03 6.42
CA PRO A 94 -32.92 2.13 6.87
C PRO A 94 -34.06 1.65 7.77
#